data_c2c5b78f08a46911c5d69de62e824a7d
#
_entry.id   c2c5b78f08a46911c5d69de62e824a7d
#
_cell.length_a   1.000
_cell.length_b   1.000
_cell.length_c   1.000
_cell.angle_alpha   90.00
_cell.angle_beta   90.00
_cell.angle_gamma   90.00
#
_symmetry.space_group_name_H-M   'P 1'
#
loop_
_entity.id
_entity.type
_entity.pdbx_description
1 polymer ?
#
loop_
_entity_poly.entity_id
_entity_poly.type
_entity_poly.pdbx_seq_one_letter_code
_entity_poly.pdbx_strand_id
1 'polypeptide(L)'
;MAFIIKNSEDVMKFALPLYDYLYQNGHLEEAKYLNEFADACFTGEAQALEAYRKAFSEVREKVRDLPPEYKSALDASLRILSAI
;
A
#
# COMPACT_ATOMS: atom_id res chain seq x y z
N MET A 1 3.37 12.43 -11.65
CA MET A 1 3.18 11.23 -12.48
C MET A 1 2.18 10.31 -11.80
N ALA A 2 1.16 9.87 -12.51
CA ALA A 2 0.11 9.02 -11.91
C ALA A 2 0.54 7.55 -11.92
N PHE A 3 0.17 6.84 -10.87
CA PHE A 3 0.41 5.40 -10.79
C PHE A 3 -0.72 4.65 -11.51
N ILE A 4 -0.35 3.60 -12.22
CA ILE A 4 -1.32 2.76 -12.94
C ILE A 4 -1.48 1.46 -12.16
N ILE A 5 -2.65 1.26 -11.57
CA ILE A 5 -2.95 0.09 -10.74
C ILE A 5 -4.07 -0.70 -11.43
N LYS A 6 -3.73 -1.82 -12.04
CA LYS A 6 -4.66 -2.65 -12.81
C LYS A 6 -4.88 -4.03 -12.21
N ASN A 7 -3.89 -4.55 -11.46
CA ASN A 7 -3.94 -5.90 -10.93
C ASN A 7 -3.15 -5.97 -9.62
N SER A 8 -3.13 -7.15 -9.00
CA SER A 8 -2.46 -7.33 -7.71
C SER A 8 -0.95 -7.11 -7.80
N GLU A 9 -0.34 -7.42 -8.93
CA GLU A 9 1.09 -7.16 -9.11
C GLU A 9 1.40 -5.67 -9.06
N ASP A 10 0.56 -4.85 -9.68
CA ASP A 10 0.70 -3.40 -9.64
C ASP A 10 0.53 -2.87 -8.21
N VAL A 11 -0.39 -3.46 -7.45
CA VAL A 11 -0.59 -3.11 -6.04
C VAL A 11 0.71 -3.33 -5.26
N MET A 12 1.35 -4.48 -5.44
CA MET A 12 2.59 -4.79 -4.75
C MET A 12 3.72 -3.83 -5.16
N LYS A 13 3.79 -3.48 -6.42
CA LYS A 13 4.79 -2.51 -6.91
C LYS A 13 4.57 -1.13 -6.34
N PHE A 14 3.33 -0.75 -6.12
CA PHE A 14 3.00 0.55 -5.55
C PHE A 14 3.43 0.66 -4.08
N ALA A 15 3.58 -0.46 -3.39
CA ALA A 15 3.97 -0.46 -1.98
C ALA A 15 5.33 0.23 -1.76
N LEU A 16 6.28 0.07 -2.67
CA LEU A 16 7.61 0.67 -2.54
C LEU A 16 7.59 2.20 -2.59
N PRO A 17 7.01 2.84 -3.62
CA PRO A 17 6.94 4.30 -3.63
C PRO A 17 6.08 4.85 -2.49
N LEU A 18 5.05 4.13 -2.08
CA LEU A 18 4.24 4.53 -0.93
C LEU A 18 5.07 4.52 0.35
N TYR A 19 5.85 3.47 0.56
CA TYR A 19 6.75 3.38 1.71
C TYR A 19 7.74 4.55 1.73
N ASP A 20 8.36 4.83 0.59
CA ASP A 20 9.32 5.92 0.48
C ASP A 20 8.70 7.26 0.82
N TYR A 21 7.50 7.51 0.32
CA TYR A 21 6.78 8.74 0.60
C TYR A 21 6.51 8.89 2.09
N LEU A 22 6.00 7.83 2.71
CA LEU A 22 5.67 7.85 4.14
C LEU A 22 6.92 8.09 4.99
N TYR A 23 8.00 7.43 4.65
CA TYR A 23 9.24 7.57 5.38
C TYR A 23 9.80 8.99 5.29
N GLN A 24 9.81 9.55 4.08
CA GLN A 24 10.36 10.88 3.83
C GLN A 24 9.51 11.99 4.44
N ASN A 25 8.24 11.76 4.65
CA ASN A 25 7.33 12.75 5.19
C ASN A 25 7.01 12.56 6.68
N GLY A 26 7.77 11.73 7.36
CA GLY A 26 7.66 11.59 8.81
C GLY A 26 6.57 10.63 9.29
N HIS A 27 5.89 9.94 8.39
CA HIS A 27 4.89 8.93 8.75
C HIS A 27 5.58 7.60 9.04
N LEU A 28 6.43 7.59 10.06
CA LEU A 28 7.33 6.46 10.33
C LEU A 28 6.60 5.20 10.78
N GLU A 29 5.51 5.34 11.51
CA GLU A 29 4.73 4.18 11.97
C GLU A 29 4.07 3.46 10.80
N GLU A 30 3.48 4.22 9.88
CA GLU A 30 2.84 3.66 8.70
C GLU A 30 3.89 3.06 7.76
N ALA A 31 5.03 3.73 7.60
CA ALA A 31 6.13 3.20 6.79
C ALA A 31 6.65 1.89 7.37
N LYS A 32 6.82 1.84 8.69
CA LYS A 32 7.27 0.63 9.37
C LYS A 32 6.28 -0.53 9.18
N TYR A 33 5.00 -0.21 9.25
CA TYR A 33 3.94 -1.20 9.06
C TYR A 33 4.02 -1.84 7.67
N LEU A 34 4.20 -1.02 6.64
CA LEU A 34 4.38 -1.53 5.28
C LEU A 34 5.66 -2.34 5.13
N ASN A 35 6.74 -1.88 5.76
CA ASN A 35 8.02 -2.58 5.68
C ASN A 35 7.97 -3.96 6.33
N GLU A 36 7.22 -4.11 7.41
CA GLU A 36 7.05 -5.40 8.06
C GLU A 36 6.42 -6.41 7.11
N PHE A 37 5.45 -5.98 6.30
CA PHE A 37 4.82 -6.87 5.33
C PHE A 37 5.75 -7.18 4.15
N ALA A 38 6.58 -6.22 3.75
CA ALA A 38 7.52 -6.45 2.65
C ALA A 38 8.57 -7.51 3.03
N ASP A 39 8.95 -7.54 4.31
CA ASP A 39 9.95 -8.49 4.81
C ASP A 39 9.34 -9.82 5.27
N ALA A 40 8.03 -9.90 5.41
CA ALA A 40 7.37 -11.10 5.89
C ALA A 40 7.38 -12.20 4.83
N CYS A 41 7.59 -13.44 5.27
CA CYS A 41 7.49 -14.59 4.38
C CYS A 41 6.05 -15.11 4.41
N PHE A 42 5.34 -14.87 3.33
CA PHE A 42 3.96 -15.36 3.22
C PHE A 42 3.93 -16.73 2.56
N THR A 43 3.05 -17.59 3.03
CA THR A 43 2.91 -18.94 2.49
C THR A 43 2.10 -18.98 1.20
N GLY A 44 1.44 -17.87 0.84
CA GLY A 44 0.66 -17.80 -0.38
C GLY A 44 0.32 -16.38 -0.76
N GLU A 45 -0.04 -16.21 -2.04
CA GLU A 45 -0.38 -14.89 -2.58
C GLU A 45 -1.61 -14.28 -1.91
N ALA A 46 -2.63 -15.10 -1.62
CA ALA A 46 -3.85 -14.61 -0.97
C ALA A 46 -3.55 -14.01 0.40
N GLN A 47 -2.65 -14.65 1.14
CA GLN A 47 -2.26 -14.18 2.47
C GLN A 47 -1.50 -12.85 2.38
N ALA A 48 -0.60 -12.75 1.40
CA ALA A 48 0.15 -11.52 1.15
C ALA A 48 -0.78 -10.38 0.77
N LEU A 49 -1.73 -10.63 -0.11
CA LEU A 49 -2.68 -9.62 -0.56
C LEU A 49 -3.56 -9.11 0.58
N GLU A 50 -3.99 -9.99 1.47
CA GLU A 50 -4.76 -9.57 2.64
C GLU A 50 -3.93 -8.68 3.57
N ALA A 51 -2.65 -9.00 3.76
CA ALA A 51 -1.76 -8.18 4.56
C ALA A 51 -1.59 -6.79 3.95
N TYR A 52 -1.41 -6.71 2.63
CA TYR A 52 -1.34 -5.43 1.93
C TYR A 52 -2.63 -4.64 2.07
N ARG A 53 -3.78 -5.32 1.99
CA ARG A 53 -5.08 -4.66 2.15
C ARG A 53 -5.18 -3.99 3.51
N LYS A 54 -4.78 -4.68 4.57
CA LYS A 54 -4.79 -4.12 5.92
C LYS A 54 -3.85 -2.93 6.03
N ALA A 55 -2.62 -3.06 5.51
CA ALA A 55 -1.64 -2.00 5.57
C ALA A 55 -2.10 -0.76 4.80
N PHE A 56 -2.63 -0.95 3.61
CA PHE A 56 -3.10 0.15 2.78
C PHE A 56 -4.33 0.83 3.39
N SER A 57 -5.22 0.07 4.02
CA SER A 57 -6.37 0.62 4.74
C SER A 57 -5.93 1.52 5.89
N GLU A 58 -4.93 1.08 6.65
CA GLU A 58 -4.38 1.87 7.74
C GLU A 58 -3.78 3.18 7.24
N VAL A 59 -3.00 3.11 6.17
CA VAL A 59 -2.41 4.30 5.56
C VAL A 59 -3.51 5.26 5.09
N ARG A 60 -4.50 4.73 4.39
CA ARG A 60 -5.59 5.53 3.84
C ARG A 60 -6.37 6.25 4.95
N GLU A 61 -6.54 5.58 6.08
CA GLU A 61 -7.29 6.13 7.21
C GLU A 61 -6.48 7.14 8.01
N LYS A 62 -5.19 6.86 8.23
CA LYS A 62 -4.37 7.67 9.13
C LYS A 62 -3.62 8.80 8.44
N VAL A 63 -3.22 8.59 7.19
CA VAL A 63 -2.47 9.60 6.44
C VAL A 63 -3.43 10.37 5.54
N ARG A 64 -3.70 11.62 5.91
CA ARG A 64 -4.70 12.43 5.22
C ARG A 64 -4.09 13.44 4.26
N ASP A 65 -2.79 13.64 4.32
CA ASP A 65 -2.07 14.62 3.51
C ASP A 65 -1.41 14.02 2.27
N LEU A 66 -1.88 12.84 1.84
CA LEU A 66 -1.36 12.20 0.63
C LEU A 66 -1.64 13.03 -0.61
N PRO A 67 -0.66 13.17 -1.51
CA PRO A 67 -0.91 13.78 -2.81
C PRO A 67 -2.02 13.04 -3.57
N PRO A 68 -2.76 13.73 -4.45
CA PRO A 68 -3.87 13.10 -5.18
C PRO A 68 -3.47 11.84 -5.94
N GLU A 69 -2.27 11.80 -6.53
CA GLU A 69 -1.80 10.63 -7.26
C GLU A 69 -1.60 9.42 -6.36
N TYR A 70 -1.08 9.62 -5.14
CA TYR A 70 -0.92 8.55 -4.17
C TYR A 70 -2.27 8.10 -3.64
N LYS A 71 -3.13 9.05 -3.33
CA LYS A 71 -4.48 8.75 -2.82
C LYS A 71 -5.29 7.95 -3.84
N SER A 72 -5.24 8.36 -5.09
CA SER A 72 -5.95 7.67 -6.18
C SER A 72 -5.42 6.25 -6.37
N ALA A 73 -4.10 6.08 -6.37
CA ALA A 73 -3.48 4.76 -6.49
C ALA A 73 -3.84 3.87 -5.30
N LEU A 74 -3.86 4.44 -4.11
CA LEU A 74 -4.20 3.71 -2.89
C LEU A 74 -5.65 3.24 -2.93
N ASP A 75 -6.57 4.09 -3.36
CA ASP A 75 -7.98 3.74 -3.51
C ASP A 75 -8.17 2.64 -4.56
N ALA A 76 -7.46 2.73 -5.68
CA ALA A 76 -7.50 1.70 -6.72
C ALA A 76 -6.95 0.38 -6.20
N SER A 77 -5.86 0.43 -5.44
CA SER A 77 -5.26 -0.76 -4.82
C SER A 77 -6.23 -1.44 -3.86
N LEU A 78 -6.88 -0.66 -3.01
CA LEU A 78 -7.85 -1.20 -2.06
C LEU A 78 -9.04 -1.84 -2.77
N ARG A 79 -9.47 -1.25 -3.87
CA ARG A 79 -10.57 -1.80 -4.67
C ARG A 79 -10.20 -3.16 -5.24
N ILE A 80 -8.99 -3.29 -5.79
CA ILE A 80 -8.51 -4.56 -6.33
C ILE A 80 -8.39 -5.61 -5.23
N LEU A 81 -7.80 -5.24 -4.09
CA LEU A 81 -7.61 -6.16 -2.98
C LEU A 81 -8.93 -6.61 -2.37
N SER A 82 -9.94 -5.75 -2.37
CA SER A 82 -11.27 -6.09 -1.85
C SER A 82 -12.06 -7.01 -2.80
N ALA A 83 -11.70 -7.06 -4.07
CA ALA A 83 -12.36 -7.90 -5.07
C ALA A 83 -11.81 -9.33 -5.12
N ILE A 84 -10.75 -9.62 -4.40
CA ILE A 84 -10.10 -10.94 -4.40
C ILE A 84 -10.74 -11.88 -3.38
#